data_55620e16af13386be1480b3cd3a0037b
#
_entry.id   55620e16af13386be1480b3cd3a0037b
#
_cell.length_a   1.000
_cell.length_b   1.000
_cell.length_c   1.000
_cell.angle_alpha   90.00
_cell.angle_beta   90.00
_cell.angle_gamma   90.00
#
_symmetry.space_group_name_H-M   'P 1'
#
loop_
_entity.id
_entity.type
_entity.pdbx_description
1 polymer ?
#
loop_
_entity_poly.entity_id
_entity_poly.type
_entity_poly.pdbx_seq_one_letter_code
_entity_poly.pdbx_strand_id
1 'polypeptide(L)'
;MRKTLVLALLVSIPLLAYAQQPAQYLVETDHYRVVSESSQSQAEDLSRRMEAALSLYNSIFHFDLSLLPAKLNVKIFKDLDSFNGYVSSVISQTRTDFVFIAWSDPSKSELLCFPKEEKAFTASLLHQGAIQFLKGFEDNAPLWLREGVATYLDASTYGESSGTFAFRPNLLWLDGLKANIRGENPEKEIPFSDLLSYTRDMAQARQEVFMQESWGLVQFLLASPGADYNRILWDSISALDPRASLEANSAKVRKRAFSWVTDQKLRQDFETYVLSLKTGNDLVRDGIDQYAKGDFTAAERTLSNAVELQPDASAGWYYLGLIAYSKKDFAKADDLYMKAFQLGANAATINYALGVNAFAAGRNADAAKYLKFAKDADPATYGDKVDALLKRIGSTK
;
A
#
# COMPACT_ATOMS: atom_id res chain seq x y z
N MET A 1 -85.22 -32.24 18.33
CA MET A 1 -84.49 -31.32 17.48
C MET A 1 -83.19 -30.94 18.18
N ARG A 2 -82.08 -31.59 17.83
CA ARG A 2 -80.77 -31.30 18.36
C ARG A 2 -80.07 -30.36 17.38
N LYS A 3 -79.73 -29.14 17.82
CA LYS A 3 -78.91 -28.17 17.04
C LYS A 3 -77.41 -28.49 17.28
N THR A 4 -76.72 -28.89 16.20
CA THR A 4 -75.31 -29.13 16.21
C THR A 4 -74.58 -27.76 15.92
N LEU A 5 -73.80 -27.32 16.88
CA LEU A 5 -72.99 -26.11 16.75
C LEU A 5 -71.66 -26.52 16.08
N VAL A 6 -71.37 -26.00 14.92
CA VAL A 6 -70.05 -26.18 14.21
C VAL A 6 -69.19 -25.04 14.63
N LEU A 7 -68.18 -25.34 15.43
CA LEU A 7 -67.11 -24.39 15.82
C LEU A 7 -66.02 -24.38 14.77
N ALA A 8 -65.90 -23.28 14.02
CA ALA A 8 -64.83 -23.10 13.06
C ALA A 8 -63.58 -22.62 13.81
N LEU A 9 -62.57 -23.48 13.89
CA LEU A 9 -61.24 -23.12 14.40
C LEU A 9 -60.48 -22.36 13.30
N LEU A 10 -60.29 -21.05 13.47
CA LEU A 10 -59.37 -20.25 12.68
C LEU A 10 -57.91 -20.52 13.18
N VAL A 11 -57.20 -21.35 12.41
CA VAL A 11 -55.73 -21.54 12.61
C VAL A 11 -55.05 -20.37 11.95
N SER A 12 -54.57 -19.41 12.75
CA SER A 12 -53.67 -18.37 12.30
C SER A 12 -52.28 -18.99 12.09
N ILE A 13 -51.92 -19.22 10.83
CA ILE A 13 -50.53 -19.57 10.45
C ILE A 13 -49.70 -18.28 10.61
N PRO A 14 -48.65 -18.25 11.47
CA PRO A 14 -47.76 -17.11 11.49
C PRO A 14 -47.01 -17.08 10.14
N LEU A 15 -47.13 -15.99 9.38
CA LEU A 15 -46.25 -15.67 8.30
C LEU A 15 -44.84 -15.52 8.89
N LEU A 16 -44.04 -16.58 8.81
CA LEU A 16 -42.60 -16.47 8.97
C LEU A 16 -42.14 -15.54 7.87
N ALA A 17 -41.78 -14.30 8.26
CA ALA A 17 -41.06 -13.38 7.40
C ALA A 17 -39.72 -14.07 7.04
N TYR A 18 -39.65 -14.65 5.86
CA TYR A 18 -38.36 -15.00 5.27
C TYR A 18 -37.58 -13.69 5.14
N ALA A 19 -36.59 -13.50 6.02
CA ALA A 19 -35.60 -12.46 5.82
C ALA A 19 -35.02 -12.70 4.43
N GLN A 20 -35.36 -11.82 3.49
CA GLN A 20 -34.82 -11.86 2.14
C GLN A 20 -33.30 -11.77 2.28
N GLN A 21 -32.60 -12.83 1.90
CA GLN A 21 -31.14 -12.76 1.82
C GLN A 21 -30.78 -11.57 0.92
N PRO A 22 -29.82 -10.73 1.31
CA PRO A 22 -29.42 -9.60 0.48
C PRO A 22 -29.04 -10.10 -0.91
N ALA A 23 -29.44 -9.36 -1.93
CA ALA A 23 -29.09 -9.68 -3.31
C ALA A 23 -27.58 -9.84 -3.41
N GLN A 24 -27.13 -10.92 -4.02
CA GLN A 24 -25.71 -11.19 -4.24
C GLN A 24 -25.46 -11.22 -5.75
N TYR A 25 -24.43 -10.47 -6.17
CA TYR A 25 -24.00 -10.38 -7.55
C TYR A 25 -22.72 -11.19 -7.72
N LEU A 26 -22.78 -12.24 -8.55
CA LEU A 26 -21.68 -13.17 -8.78
C LEU A 26 -21.04 -12.91 -10.14
N VAL A 27 -19.70 -12.85 -10.14
CA VAL A 27 -18.86 -12.87 -11.35
C VAL A 27 -17.82 -13.97 -11.20
N GLU A 28 -17.66 -14.77 -12.23
CA GLU A 28 -16.59 -15.78 -12.33
C GLU A 28 -15.65 -15.43 -13.48
N THR A 29 -14.35 -15.51 -13.19
CA THR A 29 -13.26 -15.38 -14.14
C THR A 29 -12.49 -16.71 -14.25
N ASP A 30 -11.34 -16.72 -14.88
CA ASP A 30 -10.53 -17.94 -14.99
C ASP A 30 -10.09 -18.46 -13.63
N HIS A 31 -9.67 -17.54 -12.71
CA HIS A 31 -9.08 -17.92 -11.43
C HIS A 31 -9.93 -17.50 -10.22
N TYR A 32 -10.88 -16.60 -10.38
CA TYR A 32 -11.65 -16.06 -9.26
C TYR A 32 -13.15 -16.29 -9.35
N ARG A 33 -13.76 -16.35 -8.18
CA ARG A 33 -15.21 -16.27 -7.97
C ARG A 33 -15.49 -15.10 -7.03
N VAL A 34 -16.06 -14.02 -7.57
CA VAL A 34 -16.25 -12.75 -6.86
C VAL A 34 -17.73 -12.53 -6.59
N VAL A 35 -18.07 -12.27 -5.33
CA VAL A 35 -19.45 -11.98 -4.89
C VAL A 35 -19.50 -10.58 -4.30
N SER A 36 -20.44 -9.74 -4.79
CA SER A 36 -20.74 -8.42 -4.22
C SER A 36 -22.15 -8.39 -3.62
N GLU A 37 -22.29 -7.71 -2.49
CA GLU A 37 -23.60 -7.41 -1.89
C GLU A 37 -24.23 -6.11 -2.44
N SER A 38 -23.49 -5.30 -3.21
CA SER A 38 -23.92 -3.97 -3.64
C SER A 38 -24.40 -3.92 -5.10
N SER A 39 -23.58 -4.41 -6.05
CA SER A 39 -23.93 -4.33 -7.47
C SER A 39 -23.14 -5.30 -8.35
N GLN A 40 -23.66 -5.57 -9.54
CA GLN A 40 -22.98 -6.32 -10.58
C GLN A 40 -21.69 -5.62 -11.04
N SER A 41 -21.73 -4.29 -11.22
CA SER A 41 -20.57 -3.51 -11.63
C SER A 41 -19.43 -3.56 -10.61
N GLN A 42 -19.73 -3.57 -9.30
CA GLN A 42 -18.72 -3.74 -8.26
C GLN A 42 -18.07 -5.13 -8.31
N ALA A 43 -18.86 -6.18 -8.54
CA ALA A 43 -18.32 -7.54 -8.69
C ALA A 43 -17.43 -7.66 -9.93
N GLU A 44 -17.82 -7.04 -11.06
CA GLU A 44 -17.04 -7.01 -12.29
C GLU A 44 -15.74 -6.22 -12.13
N ASP A 45 -15.76 -5.07 -11.48
CA ASP A 45 -14.56 -4.27 -11.21
C ASP A 45 -13.58 -5.02 -10.32
N LEU A 46 -14.07 -5.56 -9.20
CA LEU A 46 -13.25 -6.33 -8.28
C LEU A 46 -12.66 -7.58 -8.94
N SER A 47 -13.42 -8.25 -9.83
CA SER A 47 -12.93 -9.43 -10.54
C SER A 47 -11.76 -9.10 -11.48
N ARG A 48 -11.83 -7.98 -12.22
CA ARG A 48 -10.71 -7.49 -13.04
C ARG A 48 -9.47 -7.16 -12.21
N ARG A 49 -9.67 -6.47 -11.08
CA ARG A 49 -8.57 -6.13 -10.16
C ARG A 49 -7.91 -7.38 -9.58
N MET A 50 -8.68 -8.42 -9.23
CA MET A 50 -8.16 -9.67 -8.70
C MET A 50 -7.34 -10.45 -9.74
N GLU A 51 -7.78 -10.53 -11.00
CA GLU A 51 -6.98 -11.14 -12.08
C GLU A 51 -5.67 -10.37 -12.33
N ALA A 52 -5.73 -9.04 -12.32
CA ALA A 52 -4.54 -8.21 -12.41
C ALA A 52 -3.58 -8.42 -11.21
N ALA A 53 -4.13 -8.54 -10.01
CA ALA A 53 -3.36 -8.82 -8.80
C ALA A 53 -2.72 -10.22 -8.84
N LEU A 54 -3.43 -11.23 -9.34
CA LEU A 54 -2.88 -12.56 -9.54
C LEU A 54 -1.66 -12.53 -10.47
N SER A 55 -1.72 -11.76 -11.55
CA SER A 55 -0.58 -11.58 -12.45
C SER A 55 0.62 -10.94 -11.75
N LEU A 56 0.37 -9.95 -10.87
CA LEU A 56 1.41 -9.32 -10.05
C LEU A 56 2.02 -10.33 -9.06
N TYR A 57 1.21 -11.11 -8.34
CA TYR A 57 1.70 -12.13 -7.41
C TYR A 57 2.53 -13.18 -8.15
N ASN A 58 2.03 -13.67 -9.28
CA ASN A 58 2.70 -14.72 -10.03
C ASN A 58 3.97 -14.26 -10.75
N SER A 59 4.19 -12.96 -10.87
CA SER A 59 5.48 -12.43 -11.32
C SER A 59 6.62 -12.71 -10.34
N ILE A 60 6.30 -12.98 -9.05
CA ILE A 60 7.24 -13.39 -8.01
C ILE A 60 7.29 -14.90 -7.85
N PHE A 61 6.12 -15.56 -7.78
CA PHE A 61 6.07 -16.98 -7.42
C PHE A 61 6.28 -17.93 -8.59
N HIS A 62 5.94 -17.53 -9.81
CA HIS A 62 6.03 -18.33 -11.05
C HIS A 62 5.34 -19.69 -10.94
N PHE A 63 4.23 -19.78 -10.21
CA PHE A 63 3.44 -21.00 -10.14
C PHE A 63 2.74 -21.31 -11.46
N ASP A 64 2.54 -22.60 -11.72
CA ASP A 64 1.64 -23.04 -12.79
C ASP A 64 0.18 -22.84 -12.32
N LEU A 65 -0.49 -21.83 -12.86
CA LEU A 65 -1.84 -21.45 -12.48
C LEU A 65 -2.88 -22.56 -12.76
N SER A 66 -2.57 -23.48 -13.67
CA SER A 66 -3.44 -24.63 -13.95
C SER A 66 -3.52 -25.63 -12.79
N LEU A 67 -2.60 -25.53 -11.82
CA LEU A 67 -2.56 -26.36 -10.63
C LEU A 67 -3.38 -25.81 -9.45
N LEU A 68 -4.04 -24.68 -9.60
CA LEU A 68 -4.98 -24.17 -8.59
C LEU A 68 -6.09 -25.20 -8.34
N PRO A 69 -6.29 -25.67 -7.11
CA PRO A 69 -7.27 -26.75 -6.82
C PRO A 69 -8.72 -26.28 -6.95
N ALA A 70 -8.97 -24.99 -6.86
CA ALA A 70 -10.28 -24.36 -7.01
C ALA A 70 -10.10 -22.87 -7.35
N LYS A 71 -11.16 -22.23 -7.90
CA LYS A 71 -11.21 -20.77 -8.02
C LYS A 71 -11.12 -20.12 -6.65
N LEU A 72 -10.39 -19.01 -6.57
CA LEU A 72 -10.22 -18.23 -5.36
C LEU A 72 -11.48 -17.39 -5.09
N ASN A 73 -12.12 -17.56 -3.93
CA ASN A 73 -13.34 -16.82 -3.62
C ASN A 73 -13.00 -15.47 -2.99
N VAL A 74 -13.68 -14.44 -3.48
CA VAL A 74 -13.62 -13.08 -2.93
C VAL A 74 -15.04 -12.58 -2.69
N LYS A 75 -15.30 -12.04 -1.51
CA LYS A 75 -16.59 -11.45 -1.18
C LYS A 75 -16.43 -10.02 -0.71
N ILE A 76 -17.12 -9.08 -1.38
CA ILE A 76 -17.20 -7.69 -0.95
C ILE A 76 -18.56 -7.41 -0.35
N PHE A 77 -18.55 -6.99 0.91
CA PHE A 77 -19.71 -6.58 1.67
C PHE A 77 -20.08 -5.13 1.34
N LYS A 78 -21.33 -4.77 1.59
CA LYS A 78 -21.79 -3.40 1.34
C LYS A 78 -21.14 -2.37 2.28
N ASP A 79 -20.79 -2.78 3.52
CA ASP A 79 -20.22 -1.94 4.56
C ASP A 79 -19.47 -2.77 5.62
N LEU A 80 -18.79 -2.08 6.54
CA LEU A 80 -18.03 -2.69 7.64
C LEU A 80 -18.92 -3.47 8.62
N ASP A 81 -20.17 -3.04 8.85
CA ASP A 81 -21.06 -3.72 9.79
C ASP A 81 -21.50 -5.07 9.22
N SER A 82 -21.89 -5.13 7.94
CA SER A 82 -22.21 -6.37 7.25
C SER A 82 -21.02 -7.32 7.20
N PHE A 83 -19.83 -6.79 6.89
CA PHE A 83 -18.57 -7.55 6.93
C PHE A 83 -18.33 -8.14 8.32
N ASN A 84 -18.38 -7.34 9.39
CA ASN A 84 -18.15 -7.82 10.75
C ASN A 84 -19.26 -8.75 11.25
N GLY A 85 -20.50 -8.57 10.80
CA GLY A 85 -21.58 -9.53 11.06
C GLY A 85 -21.24 -10.92 10.56
N TYR A 86 -20.74 -11.01 9.33
CA TYR A 86 -20.30 -12.28 8.75
C TYR A 86 -19.03 -12.81 9.41
N VAL A 87 -17.98 -12.02 9.51
CA VAL A 87 -16.69 -12.42 10.11
C VAL A 87 -16.87 -12.95 11.53
N SER A 88 -17.69 -12.26 12.35
CA SER A 88 -17.97 -12.69 13.72
C SER A 88 -18.72 -14.02 13.77
N SER A 89 -19.60 -14.29 12.81
CA SER A 89 -20.31 -15.57 12.72
C SER A 89 -19.38 -16.75 12.39
N VAL A 90 -18.26 -16.48 11.71
CA VAL A 90 -17.31 -17.50 11.23
C VAL A 90 -16.16 -17.72 12.22
N ILE A 91 -15.53 -16.64 12.73
CA ILE A 91 -14.32 -16.73 13.57
C ILE A 91 -14.49 -16.14 14.96
N SER A 92 -15.70 -15.73 15.36
CA SER A 92 -16.03 -15.14 16.68
C SER A 92 -15.20 -13.91 17.04
N GLN A 93 -14.79 -13.12 16.03
CA GLN A 93 -13.99 -11.91 16.18
C GLN A 93 -14.44 -10.87 15.15
N THR A 94 -14.19 -9.59 15.44
CA THR A 94 -14.32 -8.50 14.45
C THR A 94 -12.97 -8.14 13.85
N ARG A 95 -13.00 -7.48 12.69
CA ARG A 95 -11.81 -6.99 12.01
C ARG A 95 -12.04 -5.56 11.52
N THR A 96 -10.99 -4.77 11.50
CA THR A 96 -10.97 -3.40 10.94
C THR A 96 -10.34 -3.36 9.56
N ASP A 97 -9.85 -4.49 9.09
CA ASP A 97 -9.23 -4.65 7.78
C ASP A 97 -9.75 -5.94 7.09
N PHE A 98 -9.42 -6.09 5.80
CA PHE A 98 -9.73 -7.29 5.04
C PHE A 98 -9.15 -8.52 5.71
N VAL A 99 -9.76 -9.65 5.48
CA VAL A 99 -9.31 -10.91 6.05
C VAL A 99 -9.47 -12.05 5.04
N PHE A 100 -8.43 -12.84 4.91
CA PHE A 100 -8.52 -14.13 4.24
C PHE A 100 -8.79 -15.22 5.28
N ILE A 101 -9.91 -15.91 5.13
CA ILE A 101 -10.29 -17.06 5.97
C ILE A 101 -9.99 -18.34 5.19
N ALA A 102 -9.01 -19.10 5.68
CA ALA A 102 -8.60 -20.36 5.10
C ALA A 102 -9.30 -21.54 5.78
N TRP A 103 -9.87 -22.42 4.97
CA TRP A 103 -10.46 -23.69 5.39
C TRP A 103 -9.63 -24.87 4.88
N SER A 104 -9.79 -26.04 5.48
CA SER A 104 -9.19 -27.28 5.00
C SER A 104 -9.69 -27.68 3.59
N ASP A 105 -10.88 -27.26 3.22
CA ASP A 105 -11.42 -27.32 1.87
C ASP A 105 -11.12 -26.01 1.16
N PRO A 106 -10.20 -25.96 0.18
CA PRO A 106 -9.82 -24.72 -0.51
C PRO A 106 -11.01 -24.02 -1.19
N SER A 107 -12.02 -24.79 -1.65
CA SER A 107 -13.21 -24.22 -2.30
C SER A 107 -14.09 -23.38 -1.37
N LYS A 108 -13.88 -23.48 -0.06
CA LYS A 108 -14.58 -22.71 0.97
C LYS A 108 -13.76 -21.55 1.51
N SER A 109 -12.47 -21.52 1.19
CA SER A 109 -11.58 -20.43 1.62
C SER A 109 -11.95 -19.16 0.87
N GLU A 110 -12.00 -18.02 1.58
CA GLU A 110 -12.50 -16.78 1.01
C GLU A 110 -11.76 -15.54 1.53
N LEU A 111 -11.50 -14.61 0.62
CA LEU A 111 -11.05 -13.25 0.94
C LEU A 111 -12.27 -12.37 1.13
N LEU A 112 -12.37 -11.75 2.30
CA LEU A 112 -13.48 -10.89 2.68
C LEU A 112 -13.03 -9.43 2.72
N CYS A 113 -13.77 -8.55 2.04
CA CYS A 113 -13.47 -7.14 1.94
C CYS A 113 -14.73 -6.27 2.07
N PHE A 114 -14.55 -4.98 2.26
CA PHE A 114 -15.59 -3.97 2.37
C PHE A 114 -15.09 -2.63 1.79
N PRO A 115 -15.96 -1.67 1.43
CA PRO A 115 -15.54 -0.40 0.87
C PRO A 115 -14.62 0.39 1.81
N LYS A 116 -13.52 0.90 1.27
CA LYS A 116 -12.55 1.80 1.90
C LYS A 116 -12.17 2.90 0.94
N GLU A 117 -11.38 3.87 1.41
CA GLU A 117 -10.66 4.80 0.54
C GLU A 117 -9.75 4.01 -0.43
N GLU A 118 -9.62 4.44 -1.68
CA GLU A 118 -9.02 3.69 -2.79
C GLU A 118 -7.61 3.16 -2.49
N LYS A 119 -6.74 3.99 -1.91
CA LYS A 119 -5.37 3.59 -1.56
C LYS A 119 -5.36 2.51 -0.49
N ALA A 120 -6.18 2.67 0.55
CA ALA A 120 -6.29 1.69 1.64
C ALA A 120 -6.99 0.41 1.17
N PHE A 121 -7.98 0.52 0.27
CA PHE A 121 -8.64 -0.63 -0.36
C PHE A 121 -7.64 -1.47 -1.13
N THR A 122 -6.89 -0.83 -2.02
CA THR A 122 -5.90 -1.47 -2.88
C THR A 122 -4.79 -2.14 -2.06
N ALA A 123 -4.25 -1.47 -1.05
CA ALA A 123 -3.22 -2.04 -0.18
C ALA A 123 -3.72 -3.29 0.56
N SER A 124 -4.90 -3.23 1.19
CA SER A 124 -5.50 -4.37 1.88
C SER A 124 -5.82 -5.52 0.92
N LEU A 125 -6.31 -5.20 -0.29
CA LEU A 125 -6.64 -6.18 -1.32
C LEU A 125 -5.39 -6.94 -1.78
N LEU A 126 -4.31 -6.21 -2.08
CA LEU A 126 -3.05 -6.80 -2.52
C LEU A 126 -2.41 -7.64 -1.42
N HIS A 127 -2.41 -7.16 -0.19
CA HIS A 127 -1.84 -7.88 0.95
C HIS A 127 -2.56 -9.21 1.21
N GLN A 128 -3.87 -9.15 1.43
CA GLN A 128 -4.65 -10.34 1.74
C GLN A 128 -4.83 -11.26 0.53
N GLY A 129 -4.89 -10.68 -0.68
CA GLY A 129 -4.92 -11.44 -1.92
C GLY A 129 -3.63 -12.21 -2.19
N ALA A 130 -2.45 -11.65 -1.87
CA ALA A 130 -1.18 -12.37 -1.96
C ALA A 130 -1.12 -13.57 -1.00
N ILE A 131 -1.64 -13.41 0.22
CA ILE A 131 -1.77 -14.50 1.19
C ILE A 131 -2.71 -15.58 0.67
N GLN A 132 -3.87 -15.20 0.13
CA GLN A 132 -4.82 -16.11 -0.49
C GLN A 132 -4.19 -16.87 -1.67
N PHE A 133 -3.51 -16.15 -2.56
CA PHE A 133 -2.84 -16.71 -3.73
C PHE A 133 -1.80 -17.74 -3.33
N LEU A 134 -0.88 -17.39 -2.43
CA LEU A 134 0.15 -18.32 -1.95
C LEU A 134 -0.47 -19.55 -1.29
N LYS A 135 -1.53 -19.37 -0.49
CA LYS A 135 -2.24 -20.46 0.19
C LYS A 135 -2.92 -21.42 -0.80
N GLY A 136 -3.30 -20.94 -1.99
CA GLY A 136 -3.85 -21.76 -3.06
C GLY A 136 -2.88 -22.84 -3.58
N PHE A 137 -1.57 -22.60 -3.44
CA PHE A 137 -0.50 -23.52 -3.86
C PHE A 137 0.23 -24.17 -2.68
N GLU A 138 0.45 -23.41 -1.60
CA GLU A 138 1.30 -23.78 -0.48
C GLU A 138 0.62 -23.48 0.86
N ASP A 139 0.14 -24.51 1.50
CA ASP A 139 -0.67 -24.40 2.73
C ASP A 139 0.08 -23.76 3.90
N ASN A 140 1.35 -24.09 4.08
CA ASN A 140 2.14 -23.75 5.24
C ASN A 140 3.51 -23.18 4.84
N ALA A 141 3.49 -22.15 4.00
CA ALA A 141 4.69 -21.37 3.70
C ALA A 141 5.21 -20.66 4.96
N PRO A 142 6.54 -20.52 5.16
CA PRO A 142 7.12 -19.76 6.26
C PRO A 142 6.51 -18.36 6.36
N LEU A 143 6.24 -17.91 7.59
CA LEU A 143 5.50 -16.67 7.80
C LEU A 143 6.23 -15.44 7.24
N TRP A 144 7.56 -15.40 7.37
CA TRP A 144 8.36 -14.30 6.82
C TRP A 144 8.22 -14.19 5.29
N LEU A 145 8.13 -15.33 4.58
CA LEU A 145 7.95 -15.36 3.12
C LEU A 145 6.54 -14.86 2.75
N ARG A 146 5.53 -15.39 3.42
CA ARG A 146 4.14 -15.03 3.18
C ARG A 146 3.86 -13.55 3.44
N GLU A 147 4.16 -13.08 4.63
CA GLU A 147 3.90 -11.69 5.05
C GLU A 147 4.85 -10.71 4.35
N GLY A 148 6.13 -11.10 4.19
CA GLY A 148 7.12 -10.27 3.52
C GLY A 148 6.77 -10.00 2.06
N VAL A 149 6.34 -11.01 1.29
CA VAL A 149 5.91 -10.81 -0.11
C VAL A 149 4.60 -10.02 -0.17
N ALA A 150 3.63 -10.31 0.69
CA ALA A 150 2.37 -9.56 0.74
C ALA A 150 2.64 -8.06 0.98
N THR A 151 3.47 -7.75 1.98
CA THR A 151 3.85 -6.37 2.32
C THR A 151 4.73 -5.70 1.26
N TYR A 152 5.58 -6.47 0.55
CA TYR A 152 6.40 -5.96 -0.56
C TYR A 152 5.54 -5.44 -1.71
N LEU A 153 4.39 -6.04 -1.95
CA LEU A 153 3.50 -5.75 -3.08
C LEU A 153 2.39 -4.74 -2.79
N ASP A 154 2.01 -4.53 -1.52
CA ASP A 154 0.79 -3.81 -1.15
C ASP A 154 0.78 -2.30 -1.45
N ALA A 155 1.93 -1.70 -1.78
CA ALA A 155 2.03 -0.31 -2.25
C ALA A 155 1.84 -0.17 -3.77
N SER A 156 1.69 -1.26 -4.51
CA SER A 156 1.48 -1.22 -5.96
C SER A 156 0.15 -0.54 -6.32
N THR A 157 0.09 0.09 -7.48
CA THR A 157 -1.06 0.90 -7.90
C THR A 157 -1.79 0.30 -9.10
N TYR A 158 -3.12 0.27 -9.05
CA TYR A 158 -3.94 -0.18 -10.17
C TYR A 158 -4.11 0.94 -11.20
N GLY A 159 -3.87 0.62 -12.47
CA GLY A 159 -4.10 1.52 -13.59
C GLY A 159 -5.45 1.21 -14.25
N GLU A 160 -6.46 2.05 -14.05
CA GLU A 160 -7.79 1.87 -14.63
C GLU A 160 -7.78 1.72 -16.16
N SER A 161 -6.92 2.48 -16.85
CA SER A 161 -6.79 2.43 -18.31
C SER A 161 -6.01 1.21 -18.83
N SER A 162 -5.05 0.72 -18.04
CA SER A 162 -4.24 -0.45 -18.41
C SER A 162 -4.86 -1.77 -17.96
N GLY A 163 -5.70 -1.75 -16.93
CA GLY A 163 -6.23 -2.93 -16.28
C GLY A 163 -5.17 -3.78 -15.57
N THR A 164 -4.03 -3.19 -15.19
CA THR A 164 -2.90 -3.89 -14.58
C THR A 164 -2.41 -3.17 -13.33
N PHE A 165 -1.70 -3.90 -12.46
CA PHE A 165 -0.95 -3.30 -11.36
C PHE A 165 0.44 -2.90 -11.80
N ALA A 166 0.84 -1.65 -11.51
CA ALA A 166 2.21 -1.19 -11.57
C ALA A 166 2.86 -1.38 -10.20
N PHE A 167 3.95 -2.16 -10.15
CA PHE A 167 4.72 -2.33 -8.93
C PHE A 167 5.24 -0.99 -8.40
N ARG A 168 5.08 -0.78 -7.08
CA ARG A 168 5.70 0.32 -6.35
C ARG A 168 6.32 -0.20 -5.07
N PRO A 169 7.57 0.21 -4.76
CA PRO A 169 8.20 -0.22 -3.52
C PRO A 169 7.42 0.32 -2.31
N ASN A 170 7.10 -0.56 -1.38
CA ASN A 170 6.53 -0.16 -0.09
C ASN A 170 7.66 0.19 0.88
N LEU A 171 7.90 1.48 1.09
CA LEU A 171 8.94 1.96 2.01
C LEU A 171 8.38 2.38 3.38
N LEU A 172 7.11 2.05 3.67
CA LEU A 172 6.45 2.42 4.93
C LEU A 172 7.20 1.88 6.16
N TRP A 173 7.78 0.68 6.02
CA TRP A 173 8.46 -0.01 7.11
C TRP A 173 9.95 0.36 7.23
N LEU A 174 10.51 1.14 6.30
CA LEU A 174 11.94 1.37 6.19
C LEU A 174 12.51 2.12 7.40
N ASP A 175 11.83 3.17 7.87
CA ASP A 175 12.35 3.98 8.99
C ASP A 175 12.36 3.18 10.29
N GLY A 176 11.30 2.39 10.57
CA GLY A 176 11.25 1.49 11.72
C GLY A 176 12.33 0.40 11.66
N LEU A 177 12.53 -0.21 10.49
CA LEU A 177 13.58 -1.22 10.28
C LEU A 177 14.98 -0.63 10.46
N LYS A 178 15.23 0.58 9.96
CA LYS A 178 16.50 1.30 10.20
C LYS A 178 16.73 1.59 11.68
N ALA A 179 15.67 2.00 12.41
CA ALA A 179 15.75 2.22 13.85
C ALA A 179 16.08 0.92 14.61
N ASN A 180 15.49 -0.21 14.20
CA ASN A 180 15.84 -1.53 14.76
C ASN A 180 17.31 -1.87 14.54
N ILE A 181 17.80 -1.74 13.30
CA ILE A 181 19.20 -2.03 12.94
C ILE A 181 20.18 -1.15 13.71
N ARG A 182 19.83 0.11 13.99
CA ARG A 182 20.66 1.05 14.76
C ARG A 182 20.56 0.85 16.27
N GLY A 183 19.70 -0.05 16.73
CA GLY A 183 19.44 -0.26 18.15
C GLY A 183 18.69 0.90 18.84
N GLU A 184 18.00 1.73 18.05
CA GLU A 184 17.22 2.87 18.54
C GLU A 184 15.82 2.45 19.03
N ASN A 185 15.34 1.26 18.64
CA ASN A 185 14.06 0.71 19.07
C ASN A 185 14.24 -0.14 20.34
N PRO A 186 13.40 0.03 21.38
CA PRO A 186 13.41 -0.83 22.56
C PRO A 186 13.07 -2.29 22.24
N GLU A 187 12.28 -2.54 21.19
CA GLU A 187 12.07 -3.89 20.66
C GLU A 187 13.27 -4.26 19.78
N LYS A 188 14.09 -5.14 20.30
CA LYS A 188 15.28 -5.64 19.58
C LYS A 188 14.89 -6.28 18.26
N GLU A 189 15.76 -6.16 17.26
CA GLU A 189 15.65 -6.89 15.99
C GLU A 189 15.45 -8.40 16.19
N ILE A 190 14.88 -9.06 15.19
CA ILE A 190 14.72 -10.52 15.21
C ILE A 190 15.91 -11.12 14.45
N PRO A 191 16.75 -11.98 15.10
CA PRO A 191 17.79 -12.71 14.39
C PRO A 191 17.21 -13.52 13.23
N PHE A 192 17.91 -13.62 12.11
CA PHE A 192 17.41 -14.40 10.96
C PHE A 192 17.17 -15.86 11.29
N SER A 193 18.01 -16.47 12.14
CA SER A 193 17.76 -17.82 12.64
C SER A 193 16.37 -18.02 13.22
N ASP A 194 15.87 -17.00 13.90
CA ASP A 194 14.58 -17.01 14.55
C ASP A 194 13.46 -16.61 13.57
N LEU A 195 13.67 -15.52 12.80
CA LEU A 195 12.72 -15.02 11.81
C LEU A 195 12.27 -16.12 10.84
N LEU A 196 13.23 -16.94 10.34
CA LEU A 196 12.97 -18.02 9.41
C LEU A 196 12.09 -19.15 9.97
N SER A 197 11.96 -19.22 11.30
CA SER A 197 11.21 -20.27 12.01
C SER A 197 10.08 -19.71 12.89
N TYR A 198 9.73 -18.44 12.75
CA TYR A 198 8.66 -17.82 13.57
C TYR A 198 7.34 -18.56 13.44
N THR A 199 6.72 -18.80 14.59
CA THR A 199 5.34 -19.28 14.69
C THR A 199 4.35 -18.11 14.64
N ARG A 200 3.07 -18.42 14.49
CA ARG A 200 2.01 -17.38 14.48
C ARG A 200 1.97 -16.61 15.81
N ASP A 201 2.10 -17.30 16.94
CA ASP A 201 2.07 -16.66 18.26
C ASP A 201 3.27 -15.73 18.47
N MET A 202 4.47 -16.13 18.02
CA MET A 202 5.67 -15.29 18.06
C MET A 202 5.51 -14.05 17.18
N ALA A 203 5.00 -14.21 15.96
CA ALA A 203 4.74 -13.11 15.05
C ALA A 203 3.69 -12.13 15.61
N GLN A 204 2.64 -12.64 16.23
CA GLN A 204 1.61 -11.81 16.87
C GLN A 204 2.15 -11.05 18.09
N ALA A 205 3.00 -11.68 18.89
CA ALA A 205 3.59 -11.05 20.08
C ALA A 205 4.55 -9.88 19.74
N ARG A 206 5.12 -9.87 18.54
CA ARG A 206 6.07 -8.86 18.04
C ARG A 206 5.71 -8.42 16.63
N GLN A 207 4.45 -8.13 16.39
CA GLN A 207 3.89 -7.97 15.05
C GLN A 207 4.61 -6.90 14.23
N GLU A 208 4.87 -5.73 14.80
CA GLU A 208 5.49 -4.63 14.07
C GLU A 208 6.91 -4.98 13.61
N VAL A 209 7.75 -5.43 14.52
CA VAL A 209 9.13 -5.83 14.22
C VAL A 209 9.17 -7.00 13.24
N PHE A 210 8.28 -7.98 13.43
CA PHE A 210 8.17 -9.13 12.52
C PHE A 210 7.81 -8.69 11.09
N MET A 211 6.86 -7.75 10.93
CA MET A 211 6.48 -7.24 9.61
C MET A 211 7.63 -6.45 8.96
N GLN A 212 8.32 -5.60 9.73
CA GLN A 212 9.48 -4.84 9.27
C GLN A 212 10.61 -5.75 8.77
N GLU A 213 10.99 -6.76 9.56
CA GLU A 213 12.06 -7.70 9.22
C GLU A 213 11.66 -8.61 8.04
N SER A 214 10.41 -9.09 8.00
CA SER A 214 9.92 -9.94 6.91
C SER A 214 9.87 -9.18 5.58
N TRP A 215 9.33 -7.96 5.59
CA TRP A 215 9.34 -7.07 4.44
C TRP A 215 10.77 -6.76 4.01
N GLY A 216 11.63 -6.35 4.95
CA GLY A 216 13.00 -5.99 4.66
C GLY A 216 13.80 -7.14 4.05
N LEU A 217 13.61 -8.36 4.54
CA LEU A 217 14.26 -9.55 3.98
C LEU A 217 13.80 -9.79 2.53
N VAL A 218 12.51 -9.77 2.26
CA VAL A 218 11.99 -9.95 0.88
C VAL A 218 12.47 -8.82 -0.03
N GLN A 219 12.42 -7.56 0.43
CA GLN A 219 12.94 -6.40 -0.30
C GLN A 219 14.43 -6.57 -0.64
N PHE A 220 15.25 -7.03 0.32
CA PHE A 220 16.66 -7.30 0.10
C PHE A 220 16.89 -8.43 -0.91
N LEU A 221 16.17 -9.54 -0.77
CA LEU A 221 16.31 -10.70 -1.65
C LEU A 221 15.91 -10.40 -3.11
N LEU A 222 14.91 -9.52 -3.31
CA LEU A 222 14.42 -9.18 -4.66
C LEU A 222 15.19 -8.03 -5.31
N ALA A 223 15.60 -7.02 -4.56
CA ALA A 223 16.07 -5.75 -5.08
C ALA A 223 17.54 -5.42 -4.74
N SER A 224 18.26 -6.28 -4.02
CA SER A 224 19.68 -6.04 -3.79
C SER A 224 20.48 -6.14 -5.10
N PRO A 225 21.54 -5.33 -5.26
CA PRO A 225 22.36 -5.36 -6.48
C PRO A 225 23.18 -6.65 -6.66
N GLY A 226 23.24 -7.51 -5.64
CA GLY A 226 23.91 -8.82 -5.70
C GLY A 226 22.99 -9.91 -6.24
N ALA A 227 23.24 -10.41 -7.45
CA ALA A 227 22.42 -11.43 -8.11
C ALA A 227 22.24 -12.75 -7.31
N ASP A 228 23.17 -13.02 -6.39
CA ASP A 228 23.15 -14.28 -5.64
C ASP A 228 22.03 -14.34 -4.58
N TYR A 229 21.61 -13.21 -4.04
CA TYR A 229 20.57 -13.17 -3.01
C TYR A 229 19.15 -13.44 -3.56
N ASN A 230 18.88 -13.09 -4.81
CA ASN A 230 17.61 -13.42 -5.47
C ASN A 230 17.35 -14.94 -5.49
N ARG A 231 18.40 -15.72 -5.59
CA ARG A 231 18.33 -17.16 -5.55
C ARG A 231 17.72 -17.69 -4.24
N ILE A 232 17.98 -17.03 -3.11
CA ILE A 232 17.41 -17.44 -1.82
C ILE A 232 15.88 -17.48 -1.88
N LEU A 233 15.25 -16.46 -2.49
CA LEU A 233 13.79 -16.42 -2.60
C LEU A 233 13.27 -17.58 -3.46
N TRP A 234 13.87 -17.82 -4.62
CA TRP A 234 13.45 -18.89 -5.53
C TRP A 234 13.69 -20.28 -4.97
N ASP A 235 14.83 -20.48 -4.33
CA ASP A 235 15.14 -21.74 -3.64
C ASP A 235 14.20 -21.95 -2.44
N SER A 236 13.77 -20.87 -1.75
CA SER A 236 12.78 -20.94 -0.68
C SER A 236 11.42 -21.42 -1.20
N ILE A 237 10.92 -20.80 -2.28
CA ILE A 237 9.66 -21.20 -2.92
C ILE A 237 9.74 -22.66 -3.41
N SER A 238 10.83 -23.02 -4.08
CA SER A 238 11.03 -24.36 -4.62
C SER A 238 11.21 -25.45 -3.55
N ALA A 239 11.51 -25.08 -2.31
CA ALA A 239 11.66 -26.01 -1.19
C ALA A 239 10.33 -26.35 -0.50
N LEU A 240 9.27 -25.59 -0.77
CA LEU A 240 7.97 -25.77 -0.14
C LEU A 240 7.34 -27.12 -0.53
N ASP A 241 6.60 -27.66 0.41
CA ASP A 241 5.84 -28.90 0.23
C ASP A 241 4.42 -28.67 0.77
N PRO A 242 3.41 -28.70 -0.11
CA PRO A 242 2.01 -28.39 0.27
C PRO A 242 1.46 -29.25 1.42
N ARG A 243 2.06 -30.43 1.65
CA ARG A 243 1.63 -31.37 2.70
C ARG A 243 2.43 -31.25 4.00
N ALA A 244 3.49 -30.44 4.01
CA ALA A 244 4.32 -30.29 5.19
C ALA A 244 3.69 -29.29 6.19
N SER A 245 4.04 -29.43 7.48
CA SER A 245 3.72 -28.43 8.47
C SER A 245 4.53 -27.13 8.26
N LEU A 246 4.13 -26.05 8.90
CA LEU A 246 4.88 -24.79 8.89
C LEU A 246 6.33 -24.98 9.34
N GLU A 247 6.54 -25.74 10.42
CA GLU A 247 7.88 -26.00 10.97
C GLU A 247 8.72 -26.82 9.99
N ALA A 248 8.12 -27.83 9.35
CA ALA A 248 8.80 -28.66 8.38
C ALA A 248 9.18 -27.86 7.13
N ASN A 249 8.31 -27.01 6.62
CA ASN A 249 8.61 -26.11 5.50
C ASN A 249 9.68 -25.08 5.88
N SER A 250 9.62 -24.48 7.06
CA SER A 250 10.65 -23.56 7.55
C SER A 250 12.03 -24.24 7.61
N ALA A 251 12.09 -25.48 8.11
CA ALA A 251 13.34 -26.26 8.13
C ALA A 251 13.86 -26.61 6.73
N LYS A 252 12.98 -27.00 5.80
CA LYS A 252 13.35 -27.29 4.39
C LYS A 252 13.90 -26.04 3.71
N VAL A 253 13.21 -24.89 3.86
CA VAL A 253 13.64 -23.60 3.31
C VAL A 253 15.00 -23.21 3.85
N ARG A 254 15.19 -23.25 5.18
CA ARG A 254 16.50 -22.94 5.80
C ARG A 254 17.61 -23.81 5.25
N LYS A 255 17.39 -25.12 5.16
CA LYS A 255 18.39 -26.06 4.65
C LYS A 255 18.71 -25.87 3.18
N ARG A 256 17.72 -25.58 2.32
CA ARG A 256 17.92 -25.46 0.87
C ARG A 256 18.41 -24.07 0.47
N ALA A 257 17.72 -23.02 0.92
CA ALA A 257 17.93 -21.69 0.41
C ALA A 257 19.04 -20.91 1.13
N PHE A 258 19.24 -21.15 2.44
CA PHE A 258 20.16 -20.38 3.26
C PHE A 258 21.48 -21.10 3.61
N SER A 259 21.67 -22.34 3.17
CA SER A 259 22.84 -23.16 3.56
C SER A 259 24.19 -22.70 2.97
N TRP A 260 24.17 -21.89 1.93
CA TRP A 260 25.39 -21.43 1.24
C TRP A 260 25.93 -20.08 1.76
N VAL A 261 25.18 -19.42 2.63
CA VAL A 261 25.56 -18.15 3.26
C VAL A 261 25.47 -18.29 4.77
N THR A 262 26.42 -17.71 5.50
CA THR A 262 26.33 -17.67 6.97
C THR A 262 25.33 -16.61 7.42
N ASP A 263 24.64 -16.87 8.55
CA ASP A 263 23.70 -15.91 9.14
C ASP A 263 24.36 -14.55 9.36
N GLN A 264 25.62 -14.53 9.80
CA GLN A 264 26.39 -13.28 10.01
C GLN A 264 26.60 -12.51 8.69
N LYS A 265 27.03 -13.18 7.62
CA LYS A 265 27.25 -12.53 6.33
C LYS A 265 25.95 -11.99 5.74
N LEU A 266 24.91 -12.82 5.77
CA LEU A 266 23.58 -12.42 5.30
C LEU A 266 23.08 -11.19 6.06
N ARG A 267 23.19 -11.19 7.39
CA ARG A 267 22.79 -10.06 8.24
C ARG A 267 23.56 -8.79 7.92
N GLN A 268 24.87 -8.87 7.81
CA GLN A 268 25.72 -7.73 7.48
C GLN A 268 25.38 -7.10 6.12
N ASP A 269 25.15 -7.94 5.11
CA ASP A 269 24.81 -7.44 3.77
C ASP A 269 23.39 -6.86 3.73
N PHE A 270 22.45 -7.48 4.43
CA PHE A 270 21.10 -6.98 4.62
C PHE A 270 21.09 -5.60 5.29
N GLU A 271 21.79 -5.44 6.41
CA GLU A 271 21.87 -4.16 7.12
C GLU A 271 22.51 -3.08 6.25
N THR A 272 23.60 -3.41 5.55
CA THR A 272 24.25 -2.50 4.62
C THR A 272 23.28 -2.03 3.53
N TYR A 273 22.52 -2.97 2.96
CA TYR A 273 21.52 -2.67 1.95
C TYR A 273 20.40 -1.78 2.50
N VAL A 274 19.76 -2.18 3.61
CA VAL A 274 18.65 -1.44 4.22
C VAL A 274 19.05 -0.02 4.61
N LEU A 275 20.24 0.15 5.21
CA LEU A 275 20.75 1.46 5.58
C LEU A 275 21.08 2.35 4.37
N SER A 276 21.34 1.76 3.20
CA SER A 276 21.57 2.48 1.95
C SER A 276 20.29 2.97 1.27
N LEU A 277 19.13 2.36 1.57
CA LEU A 277 17.83 2.76 0.99
C LEU A 277 17.46 4.17 1.46
N LYS A 278 16.72 4.89 0.63
CA LYS A 278 16.21 6.24 0.96
C LYS A 278 14.70 6.27 0.81
N THR A 279 14.04 6.86 1.80
CA THR A 279 12.61 7.18 1.72
C THR A 279 12.36 8.38 0.80
N GLY A 280 11.11 8.62 0.42
CA GLY A 280 10.73 9.86 -0.27
C GLY A 280 11.13 11.11 0.53
N ASN A 281 10.97 11.09 1.86
CA ASN A 281 11.38 12.18 2.75
C ASN A 281 12.91 12.36 2.78
N ASP A 282 13.70 11.28 2.78
CA ASP A 282 15.15 11.37 2.65
C ASP A 282 15.55 12.04 1.35
N LEU A 283 14.92 11.66 0.24
CA LEU A 283 15.19 12.26 -1.07
C LEU A 283 14.74 13.73 -1.14
N VAL A 284 13.61 14.08 -0.51
CA VAL A 284 13.20 15.51 -0.40
C VAL A 284 14.29 16.30 0.32
N ARG A 285 14.78 15.83 1.46
CA ARG A 285 15.85 16.50 2.22
C ARG A 285 17.13 16.66 1.39
N ASP A 286 17.57 15.57 0.75
CA ASP A 286 18.75 15.60 -0.12
C ASP A 286 18.58 16.58 -1.29
N GLY A 287 17.41 16.62 -1.90
CA GLY A 287 17.10 17.54 -3.00
C GLY A 287 17.05 19.00 -2.57
N ILE A 288 16.56 19.28 -1.35
CA ILE A 288 16.61 20.61 -0.74
C ILE A 288 18.05 21.05 -0.50
N ASP A 289 18.88 20.16 0.03
CA ASP A 289 20.31 20.43 0.27
C ASP A 289 21.07 20.68 -1.05
N GLN A 290 20.78 19.93 -2.10
CA GLN A 290 21.34 20.14 -3.44
C GLN A 290 20.88 21.50 -4.02
N TYR A 291 19.58 21.84 -3.87
CA TYR A 291 19.05 23.13 -4.27
C TYR A 291 19.77 24.29 -3.53
N ALA A 292 19.94 24.19 -2.23
CA ALA A 292 20.62 25.19 -1.42
C ALA A 292 22.09 25.40 -1.83
N LYS A 293 22.75 24.34 -2.35
CA LYS A 293 24.11 24.38 -2.89
C LYS A 293 24.16 24.92 -4.34
N GLY A 294 23.01 25.21 -4.96
CA GLY A 294 22.92 25.69 -6.35
C GLY A 294 23.02 24.58 -7.41
N ASP A 295 23.04 23.31 -7.02
CA ASP A 295 23.02 22.18 -7.95
C ASP A 295 21.58 21.84 -8.35
N PHE A 296 20.99 22.72 -9.17
CA PHE A 296 19.59 22.58 -9.61
C PHE A 296 19.35 21.33 -10.46
N THR A 297 20.34 20.83 -11.15
CA THR A 297 20.22 19.63 -11.98
C THR A 297 20.12 18.37 -11.11
N ALA A 298 21.00 18.24 -10.13
CA ALA A 298 20.92 17.13 -9.17
C ALA A 298 19.66 17.24 -8.32
N ALA A 299 19.31 18.44 -7.84
CA ALA A 299 18.10 18.69 -7.04
C ALA A 299 16.83 18.28 -7.80
N GLU A 300 16.69 18.68 -9.06
CA GLU A 300 15.51 18.31 -9.87
C GLU A 300 15.36 16.79 -10.01
N ARG A 301 16.45 16.08 -10.33
CA ARG A 301 16.44 14.62 -10.44
C ARG A 301 16.05 13.97 -9.11
N THR A 302 16.67 14.39 -8.01
CA THR A 302 16.44 13.82 -6.68
C THR A 302 15.01 14.10 -6.21
N LEU A 303 14.52 15.34 -6.38
CA LEU A 303 13.15 15.70 -6.02
C LEU A 303 12.09 15.03 -6.90
N SER A 304 12.37 14.83 -8.20
CA SER A 304 11.49 14.07 -9.08
C SER A 304 11.33 12.62 -8.61
N ASN A 305 12.44 11.97 -8.26
CA ASN A 305 12.38 10.63 -7.66
C ASN A 305 11.65 10.63 -6.31
N ALA A 306 11.85 11.69 -5.50
CA ALA A 306 11.17 11.83 -4.21
C ALA A 306 9.65 11.86 -4.37
N VAL A 307 9.12 12.69 -5.28
CA VAL A 307 7.68 12.81 -5.50
C VAL A 307 7.08 11.63 -6.28
N GLU A 308 7.90 10.86 -6.97
CA GLU A 308 7.49 9.59 -7.54
C GLU A 308 7.28 8.53 -6.46
N LEU A 309 8.22 8.41 -5.51
CA LEU A 309 8.11 7.48 -4.38
C LEU A 309 7.05 7.92 -3.38
N GLN A 310 6.91 9.22 -3.14
CA GLN A 310 6.00 9.82 -2.19
C GLN A 310 5.24 11.00 -2.82
N PRO A 311 4.16 10.74 -3.58
CA PRO A 311 3.43 11.77 -4.32
C PRO A 311 2.77 12.84 -3.45
N ASP A 312 2.58 12.58 -2.16
CA ASP A 312 2.00 13.48 -1.17
C ASP A 312 3.04 14.37 -0.45
N ALA A 313 4.32 14.24 -0.78
CA ALA A 313 5.39 15.08 -0.25
C ALA A 313 5.32 16.50 -0.80
N SER A 314 4.51 17.37 -0.20
CA SER A 314 4.27 18.75 -0.66
C SER A 314 5.54 19.57 -0.83
N ALA A 315 6.54 19.38 0.04
CA ALA A 315 7.84 20.07 -0.06
C ALA A 315 8.60 19.71 -1.34
N GLY A 316 8.55 18.44 -1.79
CA GLY A 316 9.15 18.01 -3.05
C GLY A 316 8.61 18.80 -4.25
N TRP A 317 7.28 18.93 -4.33
CA TRP A 317 6.61 19.69 -5.38
C TRP A 317 6.95 21.18 -5.32
N TYR A 318 7.00 21.77 -4.12
CA TYR A 318 7.38 23.16 -3.93
C TYR A 318 8.78 23.47 -4.46
N TYR A 319 9.77 22.64 -4.10
CA TYR A 319 11.16 22.85 -4.55
C TYR A 319 11.33 22.57 -6.05
N LEU A 320 10.59 21.62 -6.63
CA LEU A 320 10.52 21.47 -8.10
C LEU A 320 9.96 22.72 -8.76
N GLY A 321 8.97 23.39 -8.14
CA GLY A 321 8.44 24.67 -8.59
C GLY A 321 9.49 25.79 -8.57
N LEU A 322 10.32 25.86 -7.51
CA LEU A 322 11.43 26.82 -7.42
C LEU A 322 12.48 26.58 -8.53
N ILE A 323 12.75 25.32 -8.84
CA ILE A 323 13.68 24.96 -9.94
C ILE A 323 13.08 25.34 -11.29
N ALA A 324 11.81 25.07 -11.55
CA ALA A 324 11.12 25.48 -12.78
C ALA A 324 11.14 27.02 -12.94
N TYR A 325 10.87 27.75 -11.85
CA TYR A 325 10.99 29.20 -11.80
C TYR A 325 12.42 29.66 -12.19
N SER A 326 13.46 29.06 -11.62
CA SER A 326 14.85 29.40 -11.93
C SER A 326 15.21 29.19 -13.41
N LYS A 327 14.57 28.22 -14.04
CA LYS A 327 14.67 27.91 -15.48
C LYS A 327 13.77 28.80 -16.35
N LYS A 328 13.00 29.71 -15.75
CA LYS A 328 12.00 30.59 -16.41
C LYS A 328 10.82 29.81 -17.05
N ASP A 329 10.60 28.59 -16.63
CA ASP A 329 9.40 27.82 -16.99
C ASP A 329 8.27 28.17 -16.02
N PHE A 330 7.72 29.35 -16.21
CA PHE A 330 6.74 29.94 -15.30
C PHE A 330 5.42 29.16 -15.26
N ALA A 331 5.01 28.58 -16.37
CA ALA A 331 3.79 27.77 -16.41
C ALA A 331 3.96 26.48 -15.58
N LYS A 332 5.05 25.76 -15.78
CA LYS A 332 5.38 24.56 -14.99
C LYS A 332 5.54 24.89 -13.50
N ALA A 333 6.13 26.06 -13.18
CA ALA A 333 6.27 26.50 -11.78
C ALA A 333 4.91 26.71 -11.11
N ASP A 334 3.93 27.35 -11.81
CA ASP A 334 2.57 27.51 -11.29
C ASP A 334 1.92 26.17 -10.98
N ASP A 335 1.97 25.19 -11.91
CA ASP A 335 1.38 23.87 -11.73
C ASP A 335 1.99 23.14 -10.52
N LEU A 336 3.31 23.22 -10.36
CA LEU A 336 4.03 22.57 -9.27
C LEU A 336 3.72 23.21 -7.91
N TYR A 337 3.63 24.56 -7.84
CA TYR A 337 3.23 25.27 -6.63
C TYR A 337 1.77 24.97 -6.25
N MET A 338 0.87 24.92 -7.23
CA MET A 338 -0.52 24.55 -6.98
C MET A 338 -0.64 23.10 -6.51
N LYS A 339 0.15 22.19 -7.05
CA LYS A 339 0.22 20.81 -6.56
C LYS A 339 0.70 20.74 -5.10
N ALA A 340 1.75 21.48 -4.76
CA ALA A 340 2.23 21.58 -3.37
C ALA A 340 1.13 22.13 -2.43
N PHE A 341 0.39 23.16 -2.88
CA PHE A 341 -0.72 23.74 -2.13
C PHE A 341 -1.84 22.74 -1.84
N GLN A 342 -2.27 22.00 -2.86
CA GLN A 342 -3.29 20.94 -2.74
C GLN A 342 -2.89 19.84 -1.76
N LEU A 343 -1.58 19.60 -1.61
CA LEU A 343 -0.99 18.63 -0.68
C LEU A 343 -0.68 19.22 0.70
N GLY A 344 -1.22 20.41 1.01
CA GLY A 344 -1.14 21.01 2.35
C GLY A 344 0.13 21.82 2.62
N ALA A 345 0.89 22.23 1.60
CA ALA A 345 1.98 23.19 1.80
C ALA A 345 1.45 24.53 2.37
N ASN A 346 2.31 25.22 3.12
CA ASN A 346 1.95 26.48 3.76
C ASN A 346 1.40 27.51 2.76
N ALA A 347 0.16 27.97 2.98
CA ALA A 347 -0.57 28.84 2.08
C ALA A 347 0.16 30.18 1.81
N ALA A 348 0.74 30.79 2.84
CA ALA A 348 1.48 32.05 2.68
C ALA A 348 2.71 31.87 1.79
N THR A 349 3.47 30.78 2.01
CA THR A 349 4.66 30.44 1.23
C THR A 349 4.31 30.19 -0.24
N ILE A 350 3.26 29.42 -0.49
CA ILE A 350 2.84 29.11 -1.88
C ILE A 350 2.32 30.34 -2.59
N ASN A 351 1.47 31.13 -1.94
CA ASN A 351 0.96 32.38 -2.55
C ASN A 351 2.11 33.36 -2.82
N TYR A 352 3.11 33.46 -1.95
CA TYR A 352 4.28 34.29 -2.22
C TYR A 352 5.04 33.80 -3.45
N ALA A 353 5.29 32.49 -3.56
CA ALA A 353 5.98 31.88 -4.71
C ALA A 353 5.19 32.08 -6.02
N LEU A 354 3.87 31.87 -6.02
CA LEU A 354 2.98 32.14 -7.16
C LEU A 354 3.01 33.62 -7.54
N GLY A 355 3.00 34.55 -6.56
CA GLY A 355 3.08 35.96 -6.78
C GLY A 355 4.38 36.41 -7.43
N VAL A 356 5.51 35.90 -6.95
CA VAL A 356 6.84 36.15 -7.53
C VAL A 356 6.93 35.56 -8.94
N ASN A 357 6.41 34.36 -9.15
CA ASN A 357 6.38 33.68 -10.46
C ASN A 357 5.54 34.50 -11.47
N ALA A 358 4.34 34.92 -11.09
CA ALA A 358 3.48 35.72 -11.94
C ALA A 358 4.12 37.05 -12.29
N PHE A 359 4.79 37.73 -11.33
CA PHE A 359 5.52 38.98 -11.59
C PHE A 359 6.65 38.76 -12.61
N ALA A 360 7.46 37.71 -12.43
CA ALA A 360 8.54 37.38 -13.37
C ALA A 360 8.01 37.04 -14.77
N ALA A 361 6.80 36.49 -14.86
CA ALA A 361 6.10 36.17 -16.12
C ALA A 361 5.37 37.39 -16.74
N GLY A 362 5.45 38.60 -16.14
CA GLY A 362 4.75 39.78 -16.61
C GLY A 362 3.24 39.83 -16.30
N ARG A 363 2.72 38.90 -15.52
CA ARG A 363 1.30 38.77 -15.12
C ARG A 363 1.02 39.61 -13.87
N ASN A 364 1.14 40.95 -14.00
CA ASN A 364 1.13 41.89 -12.87
C ASN A 364 -0.16 41.85 -12.03
N ALA A 365 -1.33 41.62 -12.65
CA ALA A 365 -2.60 41.51 -11.92
C ALA A 365 -2.65 40.28 -11.02
N ASP A 366 -2.23 39.10 -11.54
CA ASP A 366 -2.15 37.86 -10.78
C ASP A 366 -1.11 37.97 -9.68
N ALA A 367 0.05 38.56 -9.98
CA ALA A 367 1.12 38.79 -9.02
C ALA A 367 0.59 39.58 -7.81
N ALA A 368 -0.10 40.72 -8.05
CA ALA A 368 -0.66 41.53 -6.97
C ALA A 368 -1.68 40.78 -6.11
N LYS A 369 -2.51 39.93 -6.75
CA LYS A 369 -3.49 39.07 -6.06
C LYS A 369 -2.82 38.06 -5.13
N TYR A 370 -1.89 37.28 -5.65
CA TYR A 370 -1.21 36.26 -4.85
C TYR A 370 -0.34 36.84 -3.75
N LEU A 371 0.40 37.93 -4.04
CA LEU A 371 1.21 38.62 -3.04
C LEU A 371 0.37 39.14 -1.88
N LYS A 372 -0.83 39.69 -2.17
CA LYS A 372 -1.75 40.15 -1.12
C LYS A 372 -2.19 38.96 -0.24
N PHE A 373 -2.57 37.82 -0.81
CA PHE A 373 -2.92 36.65 -0.04
C PHE A 373 -1.75 36.15 0.87
N ALA A 374 -0.52 36.21 0.36
CA ALA A 374 0.65 35.84 1.16
C ALA A 374 0.85 36.76 2.36
N LYS A 375 0.72 38.07 2.14
CA LYS A 375 0.83 39.10 3.20
C LYS A 375 -0.31 38.97 4.23
N ASP A 376 -1.55 38.77 3.78
CA ASP A 376 -2.70 38.61 4.67
C ASP A 376 -2.61 37.35 5.53
N ALA A 377 -2.03 36.25 4.99
CA ALA A 377 -1.86 34.97 5.69
C ALA A 377 -0.67 34.95 6.68
N ASP A 378 0.42 35.64 6.36
CA ASP A 378 1.60 35.77 7.25
C ASP A 378 2.27 37.15 7.05
N PRO A 379 1.73 38.20 7.71
CA PRO A 379 2.28 39.55 7.61
C PRO A 379 3.71 39.67 8.15
N ALA A 380 4.03 38.90 9.16
CA ALA A 380 5.35 38.95 9.81
C ALA A 380 6.48 38.50 8.88
N THR A 381 6.25 37.43 8.11
CA THR A 381 7.26 36.89 7.19
C THR A 381 7.28 37.57 5.84
N TYR A 382 6.11 37.97 5.31
CA TYR A 382 5.96 38.44 3.93
C TYR A 382 5.62 39.89 3.77
N GLY A 383 5.22 40.63 4.83
CA GLY A 383 4.73 41.99 4.75
C GLY A 383 5.65 42.91 3.94
N ASP A 384 6.88 43.11 4.41
CA ASP A 384 7.84 44.03 3.77
C ASP A 384 8.23 43.56 2.35
N LYS A 385 8.38 42.24 2.16
CA LYS A 385 8.74 41.65 0.85
C LYS A 385 7.64 41.92 -0.18
N VAL A 386 6.38 41.74 0.24
CA VAL A 386 5.20 41.98 -0.63
C VAL A 386 5.06 43.45 -0.95
N ASP A 387 5.19 44.35 0.02
CA ASP A 387 5.08 45.80 -0.21
C ASP A 387 6.15 46.28 -1.19
N ALA A 388 7.38 45.79 -1.08
CA ALA A 388 8.43 46.10 -2.04
C ALA A 388 8.11 45.63 -3.47
N LEU A 389 7.54 44.41 -3.64
CA LEU A 389 7.15 43.89 -4.95
C LEU A 389 5.94 44.63 -5.53
N LEU A 390 4.92 44.93 -4.72
CA LEU A 390 3.74 45.67 -5.16
C LEU A 390 4.10 47.08 -5.63
N LYS A 391 5.04 47.77 -4.95
CA LYS A 391 5.57 49.07 -5.39
C LYS A 391 6.22 48.95 -6.79
N ARG A 392 6.98 47.91 -7.05
CA ARG A 392 7.58 47.66 -8.37
C ARG A 392 6.53 47.37 -9.44
N ILE A 393 5.50 46.60 -9.14
CA ILE A 393 4.36 46.35 -10.04
C ILE A 393 3.65 47.63 -10.42
N GLY A 394 3.44 48.53 -9.45
CA GLY A 394 2.79 49.85 -9.68
C GLY A 394 3.63 50.85 -10.50
N SER A 395 4.96 50.69 -10.48
CA SER A 395 5.89 51.56 -11.25
C SER A 395 6.16 51.05 -12.68
N THR A 396 5.63 49.90 -13.07
CA THR A 396 5.83 49.29 -14.40
C THR A 396 4.64 49.58 -15.35
N LYS A 397 3.79 50.56 -15.03
CA LYS A 397 2.69 51.06 -15.87
C LYS A 397 3.13 52.14 -16.83
#